data_854a1353cf7ac630e5fdaa3a0c5304b2
#
_entry.id   854a1353cf7ac630e5fdaa3a0c5304b2
#
_cell.length_a   1.000
_cell.length_b   1.000
_cell.length_c   1.000
_cell.angle_alpha   90.00
_cell.angle_beta   90.00
_cell.angle_gamma   90.00
#
_symmetry.space_group_name_H-M   'P 1'
#
loop_
_entity.id
_entity.type
_entity.pdbx_description
1 polymer ?
#
loop_
_entity_poly.entity_id
_entity_poly.type
_entity_poly.pdbx_seq_one_letter_code
_entity_poly.pdbx_strand_id
1 'polypeptide(L)'
;MKPDQEGFLYPLVNVEKCIDCGLCDSVCPVKNKMEIEQFDRSAYALRANSSQVVSTSTSGGFVSPLAEWVFEHDGVVCGATYDDEFRVIHKISGGHKGISRF
;
A
#
# COMPACT_ATOMS: atom_id res chain seq x y z
N MET A 1 -18.85 -1.87 -1.89
CA MET A 1 -18.15 -2.94 -2.59
C MET A 1 -18.84 -4.26 -2.31
N LYS A 2 -19.01 -5.09 -3.33
CA LYS A 2 -19.50 -6.48 -3.16
C LYS A 2 -18.56 -7.42 -3.92
N PRO A 3 -18.31 -8.63 -3.40
CA PRO A 3 -17.55 -9.63 -4.13
C PRO A 3 -18.37 -10.18 -5.31
N ASP A 4 -17.71 -10.47 -6.41
CA ASP A 4 -18.24 -11.24 -7.51
C ASP A 4 -18.15 -12.76 -7.23
N GLN A 5 -18.42 -13.59 -8.25
CA GLN A 5 -18.38 -15.05 -8.12
C GLN A 5 -16.95 -15.60 -7.91
N GLU A 6 -15.92 -14.83 -8.27
CA GLU A 6 -14.50 -15.17 -8.10
C GLU A 6 -13.91 -14.57 -6.81
N GLY A 7 -14.71 -13.80 -6.05
CA GLY A 7 -14.29 -13.18 -4.79
C GLY A 7 -13.66 -11.78 -4.92
N PHE A 8 -13.59 -11.22 -6.12
CA PHE A 8 -13.07 -9.87 -6.32
C PHE A 8 -14.09 -8.80 -5.92
N LEU A 9 -13.63 -7.77 -5.24
CA LEU A 9 -14.47 -6.68 -4.74
C LEU A 9 -14.70 -5.61 -5.82
N TYR A 10 -15.93 -5.50 -6.29
CA TYR A 10 -16.34 -4.46 -7.22
C TYR A 10 -17.17 -3.37 -6.54
N PRO A 11 -17.06 -2.11 -7.01
CA PRO A 11 -17.97 -1.04 -6.59
C PRO A 11 -19.38 -1.34 -7.05
N LEU A 12 -20.33 -1.16 -6.15
CA LEU A 12 -21.77 -1.27 -6.46
C LEU A 12 -22.43 0.08 -6.24
N VAL A 13 -23.04 0.62 -7.29
CA VAL A 13 -23.80 1.86 -7.22
C VAL A 13 -25.23 1.58 -6.76
N ASN A 14 -25.68 2.24 -5.70
CA ASN A 14 -27.09 2.24 -5.33
C ASN A 14 -27.83 3.25 -6.21
N VAL A 15 -28.55 2.76 -7.20
CA VAL A 15 -29.23 3.59 -8.21
C VAL A 15 -30.28 4.52 -7.58
N GLU A 16 -30.96 4.08 -6.52
CA GLU A 16 -31.98 4.89 -5.82
C GLU A 16 -31.40 6.10 -5.08
N LYS A 17 -30.12 6.01 -4.69
CA LYS A 17 -29.41 7.08 -3.97
C LYS A 17 -28.39 7.83 -4.84
N CYS A 18 -28.22 7.38 -6.08
CA CYS A 18 -27.27 7.98 -7.00
C CYS A 18 -27.83 9.31 -7.53
N ILE A 19 -27.05 10.37 -7.39
CA ILE A 19 -27.39 11.71 -7.93
C ILE A 19 -26.75 11.96 -9.30
N ASP A 20 -26.14 10.94 -9.89
CA ASP A 20 -25.46 10.98 -11.20
C ASP A 20 -24.39 12.09 -11.34
N CYS A 21 -23.63 12.34 -10.26
CA CYS A 21 -22.60 13.38 -10.23
C CYS A 21 -21.29 13.01 -10.95
N GLY A 22 -21.10 11.74 -11.36
CA GLY A 22 -19.91 11.25 -12.09
C GLY A 22 -18.63 11.14 -11.27
N LEU A 23 -18.62 11.47 -9.97
CA LEU A 23 -17.40 11.44 -9.13
C LEU A 23 -16.78 10.03 -9.06
N CYS A 24 -17.58 8.97 -8.99
CA CYS A 24 -17.07 7.60 -8.98
C CYS A 24 -16.35 7.24 -10.29
N ASP A 25 -16.78 7.79 -11.42
CA ASP A 25 -16.13 7.61 -12.71
C ASP A 25 -14.83 8.42 -12.81
N SER A 26 -14.84 9.66 -12.31
CA SER A 26 -13.67 10.55 -12.37
C SER A 26 -12.49 10.05 -11.55
N VAL A 27 -12.72 9.34 -10.45
CA VAL A 27 -11.65 8.77 -9.59
C VAL A 27 -11.32 7.31 -9.92
N CYS A 28 -12.00 6.69 -10.88
CA CYS A 28 -11.81 5.28 -11.20
C CYS A 28 -10.45 5.06 -11.92
N PRO A 29 -9.51 4.31 -11.34
CA PRO A 29 -8.20 4.09 -11.96
C PRO A 29 -8.27 3.20 -13.22
N VAL A 30 -9.35 2.45 -13.40
CA VAL A 30 -9.57 1.62 -14.59
C VAL A 30 -10.03 2.47 -15.77
N LYS A 31 -10.89 3.46 -15.51
CA LYS A 31 -11.37 4.40 -16.55
C LYS A 31 -10.38 5.51 -16.83
N ASN A 32 -9.73 6.01 -15.79
CA ASN A 32 -8.78 7.11 -15.86
C ASN A 32 -7.36 6.58 -15.61
N LYS A 33 -6.80 5.93 -16.62
CA LYS A 33 -5.41 5.48 -16.57
C LYS A 33 -4.50 6.70 -16.52
N MET A 34 -3.68 6.80 -15.47
CA MET A 34 -2.59 7.77 -15.46
C MET A 34 -1.59 7.40 -16.55
N GLU A 35 -1.25 8.37 -17.42
CA GLU A 35 -0.09 8.24 -18.28
C GLU A 35 1.15 8.21 -17.38
N ILE A 36 1.81 7.06 -17.36
CA ILE A 36 3.07 6.90 -16.64
C ILE A 36 4.13 7.50 -17.57
N GLU A 37 4.73 8.61 -17.16
CA GLU A 37 5.92 9.13 -17.83
C GLU A 37 6.96 8.01 -17.94
N GLN A 38 7.61 7.91 -19.10
CA GLN A 38 8.69 6.95 -19.29
C GLN A 38 9.91 7.41 -18.48
N PHE A 39 10.04 6.91 -17.27
CA PHE A 39 11.26 7.02 -16.49
C PHE A 39 12.27 5.97 -16.96
N ASP A 40 13.54 6.31 -16.93
CA ASP A 40 14.61 5.32 -17.06
C ASP A 40 14.43 4.25 -15.98
N ARG A 41 14.14 3.03 -16.42
CA ARG A 41 13.86 1.90 -15.52
C ARG A 41 15.17 1.28 -15.08
N SER A 42 15.68 1.70 -13.94
CA SER A 42 16.82 1.06 -13.30
C SER A 42 16.34 0.11 -12.20
N ALA A 43 16.89 -1.10 -12.17
CA ALA A 43 16.62 -2.08 -11.11
C ALA A 43 17.83 -2.15 -10.18
N TYR A 44 17.57 -2.20 -8.87
CA TYR A 44 18.60 -2.27 -7.84
C TYR A 44 18.36 -3.47 -6.95
N ALA A 45 19.43 -4.22 -6.63
CA ALA A 45 19.41 -5.21 -5.56
C ALA A 45 19.95 -4.55 -4.29
N LEU A 46 19.15 -4.47 -3.25
CA LEU A 46 19.44 -3.76 -2.02
C LEU A 46 19.39 -4.70 -0.81
N ARG A 47 20.30 -4.45 0.15
CA ARG A 47 20.34 -5.16 1.43
C ARG A 47 20.68 -4.16 2.53
N ALA A 48 20.04 -4.29 3.70
CA ALA A 48 20.38 -3.51 4.88
C ALA A 48 21.81 -3.85 5.36
N ASN A 49 22.55 -2.85 5.84
CA ASN A 49 23.90 -3.03 6.38
C ASN A 49 23.87 -3.76 7.73
N SER A 50 22.80 -3.61 8.51
CA SER A 50 22.63 -4.28 9.80
C SER A 50 22.28 -5.76 9.60
N SER A 51 23.15 -6.65 10.08
CA SER A 51 22.91 -8.10 10.07
C SER A 51 21.70 -8.49 10.92
N GLN A 52 21.42 -7.74 11.99
CA GLN A 52 20.23 -7.94 12.82
C GLN A 52 18.95 -7.64 12.05
N VAL A 53 18.89 -6.52 11.31
CA VAL A 53 17.74 -6.18 10.47
C VAL A 53 17.52 -7.27 9.41
N VAL A 54 18.59 -7.71 8.76
CA VAL A 54 18.49 -8.76 7.73
C VAL A 54 18.00 -10.08 8.32
N SER A 55 18.47 -10.49 9.50
CA SER A 55 18.08 -11.77 10.13
C SER A 55 16.61 -11.81 10.58
N THR A 56 15.99 -10.63 10.82
CA THR A 56 14.59 -10.51 11.24
C THR A 56 13.66 -10.13 10.08
N SER A 57 14.19 -10.01 8.86
CA SER A 57 13.43 -9.63 7.66
C SER A 57 13.27 -10.82 6.73
N THR A 58 12.21 -10.81 5.93
CA THR A 58 11.92 -11.85 4.93
C THR A 58 12.78 -11.76 3.67
N SER A 59 13.54 -10.67 3.48
CA SER A 59 14.38 -10.39 2.32
C SER A 59 15.63 -9.62 2.75
N GLY A 60 16.13 -8.70 1.93
CA GLY A 60 17.30 -7.89 2.25
C GLY A 60 17.11 -6.84 3.36
N GLY A 61 15.94 -6.74 3.97
CA GLY A 61 15.65 -5.84 5.08
C GLY A 61 15.61 -4.36 4.71
N PHE A 62 15.43 -4.03 3.44
CA PHE A 62 15.48 -2.63 2.97
C PHE A 62 14.33 -1.76 3.50
N VAL A 63 13.17 -2.35 3.80
CA VAL A 63 11.99 -1.61 4.27
C VAL A 63 12.25 -0.90 5.60
N SER A 64 12.98 -1.53 6.52
CA SER A 64 13.25 -0.95 7.85
C SER A 64 14.06 0.36 7.77
N PRO A 65 15.25 0.42 7.14
CA PRO A 65 16.00 1.68 7.04
C PRO A 65 15.30 2.73 6.19
N LEU A 66 14.50 2.33 5.19
CA LEU A 66 13.70 3.26 4.42
C LEU A 66 12.59 3.89 5.27
N ALA A 67 11.90 3.08 6.07
CA ALA A 67 10.87 3.56 6.98
C ALA A 67 11.44 4.47 8.09
N GLU A 68 12.62 4.14 8.64
CA GLU A 68 13.33 5.00 9.58
C GLU A 68 13.64 6.36 8.96
N TRP A 69 14.18 6.38 7.74
CA TRP A 69 14.43 7.62 7.02
C TRP A 69 13.17 8.46 6.81
N VAL A 70 12.03 7.83 6.43
CA VAL A 70 10.74 8.53 6.27
C VAL A 70 10.28 9.15 7.59
N PHE A 71 10.43 8.45 8.73
CA PHE A 71 10.02 8.97 10.03
C PHE A 71 10.92 10.09 10.54
N GLU A 72 12.22 10.04 10.25
CA GLU A 72 13.16 11.14 10.54
C GLU A 72 12.82 12.42 9.78
N HIS A 73 12.03 12.31 8.69
CA HIS A 73 11.56 13.43 7.88
C HIS A 73 10.06 13.71 8.09
N ASP A 74 9.52 13.39 9.27
CA ASP A 74 8.11 13.60 9.63
C ASP A 74 7.10 12.95 8.68
N GLY A 75 7.52 11.93 7.96
CA GLY A 75 6.70 11.18 7.03
C GLY A 75 5.92 10.04 7.69
N VAL A 76 5.08 9.38 6.89
CA VAL A 76 4.30 8.19 7.28
C VAL A 76 4.55 7.06 6.30
N VAL A 77 4.49 5.83 6.79
CA VAL A 77 4.61 4.61 5.99
C VAL A 77 3.25 3.92 5.96
N CYS A 78 2.82 3.52 4.76
CA CYS A 78 1.64 2.70 4.57
C CYS A 78 2.08 1.33 4.06
N GLY A 79 1.65 0.27 4.72
CA GLY A 79 1.96 -1.11 4.35
C GLY A 79 0.79 -2.05 4.55
N ALA A 80 0.90 -3.24 3.96
CA ALA A 80 -0.06 -4.31 4.17
C ALA A 80 0.31 -5.10 5.44
N THR A 81 -0.69 -5.44 6.24
CA THR A 81 -0.55 -6.27 7.44
C THR A 81 -1.80 -7.13 7.63
N TYR A 82 -1.76 -8.05 8.56
CA TYR A 82 -2.94 -8.81 8.97
C TYR A 82 -3.65 -8.16 10.14
N ASP A 83 -4.98 -8.18 10.11
CA ASP A 83 -5.80 -7.88 11.29
C ASP A 83 -5.90 -9.13 12.20
N ASP A 84 -6.64 -8.99 13.32
CA ASP A 84 -6.82 -10.08 14.30
C ASP A 84 -7.63 -11.26 13.74
N GLU A 85 -8.30 -11.09 12.60
CA GLU A 85 -9.04 -12.13 11.88
C GLU A 85 -8.27 -12.69 10.68
N PHE A 86 -6.95 -12.40 10.58
CA PHE A 86 -6.06 -12.80 9.47
C PHE A 86 -6.46 -12.26 8.09
N ARG A 87 -7.19 -11.14 8.03
CA ARG A 87 -7.48 -10.46 6.78
C ARG A 87 -6.38 -9.45 6.47
N VAL A 88 -5.99 -9.35 5.21
CA VAL A 88 -5.01 -8.34 4.77
C VAL A 88 -5.65 -6.96 4.77
N ILE A 89 -5.08 -6.05 5.52
CA ILE A 89 -5.49 -4.64 5.59
C ILE A 89 -4.32 -3.72 5.30
N HIS A 90 -4.60 -2.50 4.87
CA HIS A 90 -3.60 -1.43 4.80
C HIS A 90 -3.56 -0.69 6.13
N LYS A 91 -2.35 -0.48 6.64
CA LYS A 91 -2.10 0.25 7.88
C LYS A 91 -1.13 1.39 7.65
N ILE A 92 -1.41 2.52 8.28
CA ILE A 92 -0.52 3.69 8.27
C ILE A 92 0.18 3.78 9.61
N SER A 93 1.49 4.00 9.59
CA SER A 93 2.32 4.25 10.77
C SER A 93 3.10 5.54 10.60
N GLY A 94 3.07 6.42 11.61
CA GLY A 94 3.87 7.64 11.70
C GLY A 94 4.97 7.57 12.75
N GLY A 95 5.52 6.38 13.05
CA GLY A 95 6.59 6.23 14.03
C GLY A 95 7.10 4.80 14.16
N HIS A 96 8.28 4.67 14.78
CA HIS A 96 9.03 3.41 14.90
C HIS A 96 8.25 2.23 15.51
N LYS A 97 7.26 2.48 16.37
CA LYS A 97 6.44 1.43 16.99
C LYS A 97 5.52 0.68 16.01
N GLY A 98 5.35 1.18 14.80
CA GLY A 98 4.46 0.59 13.79
C GLY A 98 5.15 -0.34 12.79
N ILE A 99 6.48 -0.25 12.63
CA ILE A 99 7.25 -1.00 11.62
C ILE A 99 7.25 -2.52 11.90
N SER A 100 7.27 -2.93 13.15
CA SER A 100 7.34 -4.33 13.55
C SER A 100 6.07 -5.16 13.26
N ARG A 101 5.08 -4.56 12.61
CA ARG A 101 3.78 -5.18 12.28
C ARG A 101 3.46 -5.21 10.79
N PHE A 102 4.44 -4.88 9.94
CA PHE A 102 4.33 -5.02 8.48
C PHE A 102 5.05 -6.26 7.98
#